data_9b8ba53014b60fd4fad52bc25ebd4e17
#
_entry.id   9b8ba53014b60fd4fad52bc25ebd4e17
#
_cell.length_a   1.000
_cell.length_b   1.000
_cell.length_c   1.000
_cell.angle_alpha   90.00
_cell.angle_beta   90.00
_cell.angle_gamma   90.00
#
_symmetry.space_group_name_H-M   'P 1'
#
loop_
_entity.id
_entity.type
_entity.pdbx_description
1 polymer ?
#
loop_
_entity_poly.entity_id
_entity_poly.type
_entity_poly.pdbx_seq_one_letter_code
_entity_poly.pdbx_strand_id
1 'polypeptide(L)'
;LGITISFSMRADAFVRVDTLLIMGIGLSFYMNPRLAFVFLVCTPLLGFILSLIVRRVAPMYTKLQSMVDRLNNVVQEGLTAIRAVKAFVRDEYEEDKFNEVNTDLTAASEQTFHYAVLNLPAFQGVMYTAIVLILWFGGNMIISKTMEAGQLMSFISLSLIHISEPT
;
A
#
# COMPACT_ATOMS: atom_id res chain seq x y z
N LEU A 1 -8.44 23.29 14.45
CA LEU A 1 -9.22 23.21 13.19
C LEU A 1 -8.61 22.17 12.21
N GLY A 2 -7.27 22.10 12.04
CA GLY A 2 -6.60 21.16 11.13
C GLY A 2 -6.78 19.68 11.49
N ILE A 3 -6.76 19.34 12.77
CA ILE A 3 -6.86 17.95 13.27
C ILE A 3 -8.28 17.40 13.06
N THR A 4 -9.31 18.22 13.28
CA THR A 4 -10.72 17.83 13.06
C THR A 4 -11.04 17.61 11.58
N ILE A 5 -10.49 18.44 10.70
CA ILE A 5 -10.65 18.29 9.25
C ILE A 5 -9.95 17.03 8.75
N SER A 6 -8.74 16.75 9.22
CA SER A 6 -8.00 15.53 8.85
C SER A 6 -8.68 14.26 9.37
N PHE A 7 -9.32 14.31 10.54
CA PHE A 7 -10.07 13.19 11.10
C PHE A 7 -11.36 12.93 10.35
N SER A 8 -12.12 13.99 9.98
CA SER A 8 -13.34 13.85 9.19
C SER A 8 -13.03 13.33 7.77
N MET A 9 -11.99 13.83 7.11
CA MET A 9 -11.57 13.33 5.79
C MET A 9 -11.19 11.84 5.83
N ARG A 10 -10.50 11.39 6.89
CA ARG A 10 -10.17 9.95 7.05
C ARG A 10 -11.41 9.11 7.33
N ALA A 11 -12.33 9.61 8.17
CA ALA A 11 -13.58 8.92 8.44
C ALA A 11 -14.46 8.81 7.19
N ASP A 12 -14.58 9.90 6.41
CA ASP A 12 -15.35 9.91 5.16
C ASP A 12 -14.74 8.99 4.09
N ALA A 13 -13.42 8.93 3.98
CA ALA A 13 -12.73 8.02 3.07
C ALA A 13 -12.97 6.54 3.49
N PHE A 14 -12.90 6.24 4.78
CA PHE A 14 -13.16 4.90 5.30
C PHE A 14 -14.60 4.45 5.02
N VAL A 15 -15.58 5.30 5.31
CA VAL A 15 -17.01 5.02 5.07
C VAL A 15 -17.29 4.84 3.58
N ARG A 16 -16.67 5.62 2.71
CA ARG A 16 -16.84 5.50 1.24
C ARG A 16 -16.29 4.17 0.71
N VAL A 17 -15.10 3.77 1.14
CA VAL A 17 -14.48 2.50 0.71
C VAL A 17 -15.33 1.32 1.16
N ASP A 18 -15.79 1.30 2.42
CA ASP A 18 -16.63 0.22 2.93
C ASP A 18 -17.98 0.17 2.21
N THR A 19 -18.59 1.32 1.94
CA THR A 19 -19.88 1.40 1.24
C THR A 19 -19.77 0.91 -0.20
N LEU A 20 -18.74 1.31 -0.93
CA LEU A 20 -18.48 0.85 -2.30
C LEU A 20 -18.19 -0.66 -2.35
N LEU A 21 -17.45 -1.17 -1.38
CA LEU A 21 -17.14 -2.60 -1.26
C LEU A 21 -18.41 -3.42 -1.03
N ILE A 22 -19.28 -3.00 -0.10
CA ILE A 22 -20.55 -3.66 0.20
C ILE A 22 -21.49 -3.58 -1.01
N MET A 23 -21.63 -2.41 -1.65
CA MET A 23 -22.44 -2.25 -2.85
C MET A 23 -21.94 -3.12 -4.00
N GLY A 24 -20.62 -3.16 -4.24
CA GLY A 24 -20.03 -3.98 -5.30
C GLY A 24 -20.23 -5.47 -5.09
N ILE A 25 -20.04 -5.95 -3.87
CA ILE A 25 -20.34 -7.35 -3.51
C ILE A 25 -21.85 -7.62 -3.67
N GLY A 26 -22.71 -6.72 -3.19
CA GLY A 26 -24.17 -6.87 -3.31
C GLY A 26 -24.64 -6.91 -4.78
N LEU A 27 -24.14 -6.00 -5.64
CA LEU A 27 -24.41 -6.00 -7.07
C LEU A 27 -23.89 -7.27 -7.75
N SER A 28 -22.70 -7.74 -7.37
CA SER A 28 -22.14 -8.98 -7.88
C SER A 28 -23.01 -10.20 -7.57
N PHE A 29 -23.55 -10.28 -6.36
CA PHE A 29 -24.49 -11.34 -5.98
C PHE A 29 -25.82 -11.25 -6.73
N TYR A 30 -26.30 -10.04 -6.99
CA TYR A 30 -27.52 -9.83 -7.77
C TYR A 30 -27.35 -10.29 -9.23
N MET A 31 -26.19 -10.04 -9.82
CA MET A 31 -25.90 -10.42 -11.22
C MET A 31 -25.63 -11.92 -11.36
N ASN A 32 -24.75 -12.48 -10.55
CA ASN A 32 -24.45 -13.91 -10.59
C ASN A 32 -23.79 -14.40 -9.28
N PRO A 33 -24.50 -15.19 -8.44
CA PRO A 33 -23.96 -15.67 -7.17
C PRO A 33 -22.68 -16.50 -7.27
N ARG A 34 -22.50 -17.24 -8.38
CA ARG A 34 -21.32 -18.11 -8.57
C ARG A 34 -20.07 -17.28 -8.83
N LEU A 35 -20.18 -16.22 -9.64
CA LEU A 35 -19.07 -15.29 -9.91
C LEU A 35 -18.80 -14.37 -8.70
N ALA A 36 -19.85 -13.97 -7.98
CA ALA A 36 -19.73 -13.19 -6.75
C ALA A 36 -18.90 -13.91 -5.67
N PHE A 37 -18.95 -15.25 -5.63
CA PHE A 37 -18.15 -16.03 -4.71
C PHE A 37 -16.64 -15.86 -4.94
N VAL A 38 -16.20 -15.64 -6.17
CA VAL A 38 -14.78 -15.33 -6.48
C VAL A 38 -14.37 -14.03 -5.78
N PHE A 39 -15.20 -12.98 -5.84
CA PHE A 39 -14.92 -11.73 -5.12
C PHE A 39 -14.92 -11.91 -3.60
N LEU A 40 -15.88 -12.66 -3.09
CA LEU A 40 -15.98 -12.94 -1.66
C LEU A 40 -14.73 -13.62 -1.10
N VAL A 41 -14.04 -14.42 -1.92
CA VAL A 41 -12.78 -15.09 -1.52
C VAL A 41 -11.57 -14.19 -1.80
N CYS A 42 -11.50 -13.53 -2.96
CA CYS A 42 -10.35 -12.71 -3.33
C CYS A 42 -10.20 -11.45 -2.49
N THR A 43 -11.31 -10.82 -2.08
CA THR A 43 -11.28 -9.59 -1.26
C THR A 43 -10.65 -9.81 0.11
N PRO A 44 -11.08 -10.78 0.95
CA PRO A 44 -10.43 -11.02 2.22
C PRO A 44 -8.99 -11.55 2.07
N LEU A 45 -8.71 -12.33 1.01
CA LEU A 45 -7.36 -12.78 0.71
C LEU A 45 -6.42 -11.59 0.44
N LEU A 46 -6.87 -10.63 -0.37
CA LEU A 46 -6.13 -9.39 -0.62
C LEU A 46 -5.92 -8.61 0.68
N GLY A 47 -6.98 -8.39 1.46
CA GLY A 47 -6.90 -7.70 2.75
C GLY A 47 -5.92 -8.37 3.72
N PHE A 48 -5.88 -9.70 3.74
CA PHE A 48 -4.95 -10.46 4.56
C PHE A 48 -3.50 -10.26 4.11
N ILE A 49 -3.22 -10.38 2.81
CA ILE A 49 -1.88 -10.19 2.23
C ILE A 49 -1.39 -8.76 2.50
N LEU A 50 -2.22 -7.75 2.21
CA LEU A 50 -1.87 -6.34 2.46
C LEU A 50 -1.63 -6.06 3.94
N SER A 51 -2.46 -6.62 4.83
CA SER A 51 -2.30 -6.50 6.28
C SER A 51 -0.97 -7.07 6.77
N LEU A 52 -0.52 -8.20 6.21
CA LEU A 52 0.80 -8.78 6.52
C LEU A 52 1.94 -7.86 6.08
N ILE A 53 1.85 -7.30 4.88
CA ILE A 53 2.86 -6.36 4.35
C ILE A 53 2.91 -5.11 5.22
N VAL A 54 1.76 -4.48 5.49
CA VAL A 54 1.68 -3.26 6.29
C VAL A 54 2.23 -3.48 7.71
N ARG A 55 1.86 -4.57 8.36
CA ARG A 55 2.38 -4.90 9.71
C ARG A 55 3.90 -5.07 9.72
N ARG A 56 4.48 -5.50 8.62
CA ARG A 56 5.94 -5.63 8.49
C ARG A 56 6.61 -4.29 8.19
N VAL A 57 6.01 -3.49 7.34
CA VAL A 57 6.59 -2.23 6.82
C VAL A 57 6.39 -1.07 7.79
N ALA A 58 5.27 -1.00 8.51
CA ALA A 58 4.98 0.11 9.43
C ALA A 58 6.08 0.34 10.50
N PRO A 59 6.60 -0.69 11.21
CA PRO A 59 7.68 -0.49 12.17
C PRO A 59 8.99 -0.07 11.50
N MET A 60 9.21 -0.46 10.24
CA MET A 60 10.40 -0.05 9.48
C MET A 60 10.37 1.44 9.15
N TYR A 61 9.19 1.98 8.78
CA TYR A 61 9.02 3.42 8.59
C TYR A 61 9.24 4.21 9.88
N THR A 62 8.78 3.70 11.03
CA THR A 62 9.04 4.34 12.32
C THR A 62 10.53 4.38 12.65
N LYS A 63 11.24 3.27 12.38
CA LYS A 63 12.70 3.21 12.54
C LYS A 63 13.41 4.18 11.58
N LEU A 64 12.97 4.22 10.32
CA LEU A 64 13.50 5.15 9.33
C LEU A 64 13.36 6.60 9.79
N GLN A 65 12.18 6.98 10.30
CA GLN A 65 11.95 8.33 10.84
C GLN A 65 12.90 8.66 11.98
N SER A 66 13.14 7.73 12.91
CA SER A 66 14.09 7.96 14.01
C SER A 66 15.54 8.12 13.53
N MET A 67 15.91 7.49 12.43
CA MET A 67 17.24 7.67 11.82
C MET A 67 17.37 9.01 11.10
N VAL A 68 16.29 9.49 10.44
CA VAL A 68 16.24 10.85 9.91
C VAL A 68 16.40 11.89 11.01
N ASP A 69 15.73 11.70 12.14
CA ASP A 69 15.87 12.59 13.29
C ASP A 69 17.31 12.58 13.85
N ARG A 70 17.94 11.40 13.90
CA ARG A 70 19.35 11.28 14.31
C ARG A 70 20.28 12.01 13.35
N LEU A 71 20.07 11.87 12.04
CA LEU A 71 20.87 12.60 11.04
C LEU A 71 20.70 14.12 11.19
N ASN A 72 19.46 14.59 11.35
CA ASN A 72 19.18 16.01 11.58
C ASN A 72 19.89 16.53 12.84
N ASN A 73 19.91 15.75 13.92
CA ASN A 73 20.61 16.12 15.15
C ASN A 73 22.12 16.25 14.92
N VAL A 74 22.75 15.31 14.20
CA VAL A 74 24.19 15.38 13.86
C VAL A 74 24.51 16.63 13.05
N VAL A 75 23.66 16.94 12.05
CA VAL A 75 23.83 18.16 11.23
C VAL A 75 23.67 19.42 12.09
N GLN A 76 22.67 19.50 12.93
CA GLN A 76 22.45 20.66 13.81
C GLN A 76 23.59 20.84 14.83
N GLU A 77 24.11 19.75 15.38
CA GLU A 77 25.24 19.77 16.30
C GLU A 77 26.48 20.30 15.58
N GLY A 78 26.81 19.77 14.40
CA GLY A 78 27.94 20.22 13.58
C GLY A 78 27.83 21.70 13.17
N LEU A 79 26.63 22.16 12.76
CA LEU A 79 26.39 23.56 12.42
C LEU A 79 26.54 24.50 13.63
N THR A 80 26.08 24.07 14.78
CA THR A 80 26.18 24.88 16.02
C THR A 80 27.63 24.95 16.49
N ALA A 81 28.38 23.84 16.37
CA ALA A 81 29.75 23.72 16.80
C ALA A 81 30.77 24.14 15.73
N ILE A 82 30.35 24.60 14.55
CA ILE A 82 31.23 24.80 13.36
C ILE A 82 32.47 25.65 13.63
N ARG A 83 32.37 26.67 14.54
CA ARG A 83 33.52 27.50 14.91
C ARG A 83 34.53 26.70 15.73
N ALA A 84 34.09 25.84 16.64
CA ALA A 84 34.93 24.97 17.42
C ALA A 84 35.60 23.89 16.57
N VAL A 85 34.81 23.25 15.68
CA VAL A 85 35.27 22.22 14.73
C VAL A 85 36.44 22.79 13.88
N LYS A 86 36.27 23.99 13.33
CA LYS A 86 37.33 24.67 12.55
C LYS A 86 38.52 25.10 13.40
N ALA A 87 38.30 25.56 14.63
CA ALA A 87 39.40 25.97 15.48
C ALA A 87 40.27 24.79 15.92
N PHE A 88 39.71 23.61 16.07
CA PHE A 88 40.40 22.38 16.49
C PHE A 88 40.77 21.46 15.32
N VAL A 89 40.48 21.86 14.07
CA VAL A 89 40.75 21.09 12.83
C VAL A 89 40.16 19.67 12.93
N ARG A 90 38.89 19.58 13.37
CA ARG A 90 38.17 18.32 13.55
C ARG A 90 37.11 18.04 12.46
N ASP A 91 37.36 18.59 11.26
CA ASP A 91 36.43 18.43 10.13
C ASP A 91 36.26 16.95 9.76
N GLU A 92 37.34 16.16 9.73
CA GLU A 92 37.36 14.74 9.40
C GLU A 92 36.50 13.92 10.40
N TYR A 93 36.56 14.22 11.69
CA TYR A 93 35.77 13.55 12.72
C TYR A 93 34.26 13.81 12.55
N GLU A 94 33.88 15.04 12.24
CA GLU A 94 32.46 15.38 12.02
C GLU A 94 31.94 14.76 10.71
N GLU A 95 32.78 14.68 9.66
CA GLU A 95 32.46 14.01 8.42
C GLU A 95 32.27 12.51 8.61
N ASP A 96 33.15 11.86 9.35
CA ASP A 96 33.02 10.43 9.67
C ASP A 96 31.75 10.15 10.46
N LYS A 97 31.43 10.97 11.49
CA LYS A 97 30.20 10.87 12.28
C LYS A 97 28.94 11.02 11.40
N PHE A 98 28.95 11.97 10.47
CA PHE A 98 27.86 12.15 9.51
C PHE A 98 27.74 10.95 8.59
N ASN A 99 28.85 10.47 8.02
CA ASN A 99 28.90 9.36 7.08
C ASN A 99 28.40 8.04 7.72
N GLU A 100 28.74 7.79 8.99
CA GLU A 100 28.22 6.64 9.72
C GLU A 100 26.69 6.67 9.81
N VAL A 101 26.12 7.79 10.25
CA VAL A 101 24.66 7.93 10.42
C VAL A 101 23.95 7.92 9.06
N ASN A 102 24.56 8.52 8.04
CA ASN A 102 24.01 8.53 6.68
C ASN A 102 24.03 7.14 6.05
N THR A 103 25.06 6.35 6.29
CA THR A 103 25.14 4.95 5.82
C THR A 103 24.07 4.09 6.49
N ASP A 104 23.87 4.23 7.80
CA ASP A 104 22.83 3.56 8.54
C ASP A 104 21.42 3.92 8.02
N LEU A 105 21.19 5.22 7.76
CA LEU A 105 19.93 5.72 7.20
C LEU A 105 19.70 5.15 5.80
N THR A 106 20.73 5.12 4.96
CA THR A 106 20.64 4.58 3.60
C THR A 106 20.27 3.10 3.62
N ALA A 107 20.95 2.29 4.43
CA ALA A 107 20.67 0.87 4.57
C ALA A 107 19.23 0.61 5.08
N ALA A 108 18.78 1.39 6.08
CA ALA A 108 17.40 1.28 6.58
C ALA A 108 16.37 1.72 5.53
N SER A 109 16.68 2.75 4.74
CA SER A 109 15.82 3.23 3.65
C SER A 109 15.68 2.17 2.57
N GLU A 110 16.79 1.64 2.08
CA GLU A 110 16.79 0.58 1.05
C GLU A 110 15.96 -0.63 1.51
N GLN A 111 16.17 -1.09 2.74
CA GLN A 111 15.41 -2.20 3.29
C GLN A 111 13.93 -1.88 3.37
N THR A 112 13.55 -0.69 3.84
CA THR A 112 12.15 -0.28 3.98
C THR A 112 11.47 -0.19 2.63
N PHE A 113 12.11 0.44 1.65
CA PHE A 113 11.58 0.57 0.29
C PHE A 113 11.48 -0.77 -0.41
N HIS A 114 12.44 -1.68 -0.21
CA HIS A 114 12.39 -3.01 -0.79
C HIS A 114 11.12 -3.77 -0.36
N TYR A 115 10.77 -3.72 0.92
CA TYR A 115 9.52 -4.31 1.41
C TYR A 115 8.28 -3.53 0.98
N ALA A 116 8.34 -2.21 0.93
CA ALA A 116 7.21 -1.37 0.52
C ALA A 116 6.82 -1.60 -0.95
N VAL A 117 7.81 -1.78 -1.82
CA VAL A 117 7.59 -2.04 -3.27
C VAL A 117 6.86 -3.36 -3.50
N LEU A 118 6.99 -4.36 -2.61
CA LEU A 118 6.26 -5.64 -2.73
C LEU A 118 4.74 -5.48 -2.65
N ASN A 119 4.25 -4.36 -2.14
CA ASN A 119 2.81 -4.09 -2.07
C ASN A 119 2.16 -4.07 -3.46
N LEU A 120 2.83 -3.46 -4.45
CA LEU A 120 2.31 -3.31 -5.81
C LEU A 120 2.16 -4.66 -6.54
N PRO A 121 3.20 -5.51 -6.64
CA PRO A 121 3.07 -6.83 -7.28
C PRO A 121 2.14 -7.77 -6.51
N ALA A 122 2.06 -7.68 -5.18
CA ALA A 122 1.11 -8.47 -4.40
C ALA A 122 -0.33 -8.11 -4.75
N PHE A 123 -0.65 -6.82 -4.82
CA PHE A 123 -1.96 -6.33 -5.26
C PHE A 123 -2.29 -6.77 -6.69
N GLN A 124 -1.37 -6.56 -7.63
CA GLN A 124 -1.56 -6.96 -9.03
C GLN A 124 -1.71 -8.48 -9.18
N GLY A 125 -0.96 -9.27 -8.42
CA GLY A 125 -1.06 -10.72 -8.45
C GLY A 125 -2.45 -11.24 -8.07
N VAL A 126 -3.02 -10.72 -6.98
CA VAL A 126 -4.39 -11.08 -6.56
C VAL A 126 -5.41 -10.61 -7.58
N MET A 127 -5.26 -9.40 -8.12
CA MET A 127 -6.13 -8.82 -9.12
C MET A 127 -6.16 -9.67 -10.40
N TYR A 128 -5.01 -9.98 -10.97
CA TYR A 128 -4.94 -10.79 -12.19
C TYR A 128 -5.47 -12.22 -11.95
N THR A 129 -5.20 -12.78 -10.78
CA THR A 129 -5.76 -14.08 -10.40
C THR A 129 -7.29 -14.03 -10.37
N ALA A 130 -7.87 -12.99 -9.77
CA ALA A 130 -9.32 -12.81 -9.75
C ALA A 130 -9.91 -12.68 -11.16
N ILE A 131 -9.28 -11.89 -12.04
CA ILE A 131 -9.71 -11.73 -13.44
C ILE A 131 -9.68 -13.06 -14.19
N VAL A 132 -8.59 -13.83 -14.05
CA VAL A 132 -8.45 -15.15 -14.70
C VAL A 132 -9.52 -16.11 -14.19
N LEU A 133 -9.81 -16.14 -12.91
CA LEU A 133 -10.87 -16.98 -12.34
C LEU A 133 -12.26 -16.58 -12.86
N ILE A 134 -12.54 -15.27 -12.93
CA ILE A 134 -13.80 -14.75 -13.46
C ILE A 134 -13.97 -15.15 -14.93
N LEU A 135 -12.92 -15.00 -15.73
CA LEU A 135 -12.93 -15.41 -17.13
C LEU A 135 -13.11 -16.92 -17.29
N TRP A 136 -12.44 -17.71 -16.47
CA TRP A 136 -12.55 -19.17 -16.50
C TRP A 136 -13.94 -19.65 -16.12
N PHE A 137 -14.46 -19.21 -14.99
CA PHE A 137 -15.79 -19.62 -14.54
C PHE A 137 -16.89 -19.01 -15.42
N GLY A 138 -16.79 -17.72 -15.77
CA GLY A 138 -17.74 -17.03 -16.64
C GLY A 138 -17.75 -17.63 -18.06
N GLY A 139 -16.59 -17.96 -18.63
CA GLY A 139 -16.48 -18.62 -19.92
C GLY A 139 -17.16 -20.00 -19.93
N ASN A 140 -16.94 -20.81 -18.91
CA ASN A 140 -17.63 -22.09 -18.77
C ASN A 140 -19.17 -21.93 -18.64
N MET A 141 -19.62 -20.86 -17.96
CA MET A 141 -21.04 -20.56 -17.83
C MET A 141 -21.68 -20.10 -19.15
N ILE A 142 -20.93 -19.39 -20.01
CA ILE A 142 -21.39 -19.01 -21.35
C ILE A 142 -21.50 -20.25 -22.23
N ILE A 143 -20.51 -21.13 -22.23
CA ILE A 143 -20.54 -22.40 -22.98
C ILE A 143 -21.75 -23.27 -22.57
N SER A 144 -22.03 -23.30 -21.25
CA SER A 144 -23.20 -24.03 -20.73
C SER A 144 -24.54 -23.29 -20.91
N LYS A 145 -24.55 -22.14 -21.59
CA LYS A 145 -25.73 -21.29 -21.82
C LYS A 145 -26.46 -20.84 -20.53
N THR A 146 -25.75 -20.78 -19.40
CA THR A 146 -26.28 -20.31 -18.13
C THR A 146 -26.00 -18.84 -17.87
N MET A 147 -25.24 -18.18 -18.76
CA MET A 147 -24.86 -16.78 -18.68
C MET A 147 -24.67 -16.19 -20.08
N GLU A 148 -25.05 -14.92 -20.25
CA GLU A 148 -24.77 -14.17 -21.49
C GLU A 148 -23.41 -13.48 -21.46
N ALA A 149 -22.76 -13.35 -22.63
CA ALA A 149 -21.46 -12.70 -22.76
C ALA A 149 -21.48 -11.24 -22.26
N GLY A 150 -22.61 -10.53 -22.44
CA GLY A 150 -22.80 -9.17 -21.96
C GLY A 150 -22.76 -9.07 -20.43
N GLN A 151 -23.28 -10.07 -19.73
CA GLN A 151 -23.23 -10.13 -18.26
C GLN A 151 -21.79 -10.33 -17.77
N LEU A 152 -20.98 -11.15 -18.44
CA LEU A 152 -19.57 -11.33 -18.12
C LEU A 152 -18.78 -10.04 -18.31
N MET A 153 -19.02 -9.31 -19.41
CA MET A 153 -18.37 -8.02 -19.67
C MET A 153 -18.74 -6.97 -18.61
N SER A 154 -20.01 -6.90 -18.22
CA SER A 154 -20.47 -6.01 -17.16
C SER A 154 -19.81 -6.35 -15.81
N PHE A 155 -19.62 -7.64 -15.54
CA PHE A 155 -19.00 -8.13 -14.32
C PHE A 155 -17.51 -7.77 -14.27
N ILE A 156 -16.78 -7.91 -15.37
CA ILE A 156 -15.37 -7.51 -15.50
C ILE A 156 -15.23 -5.99 -15.33
N SER A 157 -16.11 -5.22 -15.97
CA SER A 157 -16.11 -3.75 -15.84
C SER A 157 -16.35 -3.30 -14.40
N LEU A 158 -17.28 -3.94 -13.71
CA LEU A 158 -17.55 -3.69 -12.29
C LEU A 158 -16.33 -4.03 -11.41
N SER A 159 -15.65 -5.13 -11.73
CA SER A 159 -14.40 -5.54 -11.09
C SER A 159 -13.30 -4.50 -11.29
N LEU A 160 -13.16 -3.98 -12.50
CA LEU A 160 -12.12 -2.99 -12.85
C LEU A 160 -12.34 -1.66 -12.13
N ILE A 161 -13.59 -1.20 -12.03
CA ILE A 161 -13.94 0.04 -11.32
C ILE A 161 -13.56 -0.05 -9.84
N HIS A 162 -13.82 -1.19 -9.20
CA HIS A 162 -13.43 -1.43 -7.81
C HIS A 162 -11.92 -1.41 -7.56
N ILE A 163 -11.13 -1.68 -8.59
CA ILE A 163 -9.69 -1.85 -8.49
C ILE A 163 -8.95 -0.58 -8.94
N SER A 164 -9.56 0.22 -9.82
CA SER A 164 -8.90 1.37 -10.44
C SER A 164 -9.09 2.70 -9.71
N GLU A 165 -9.85 2.76 -8.61
CA GLU A 165 -9.85 3.95 -7.76
C GLU A 165 -8.66 3.88 -6.78
N PRO A 166 -7.52 4.48 -7.15
CA PRO A 166 -6.47 4.73 -6.17
C PRO A 166 -6.97 5.84 -5.25
N THR A 167 -7.07 5.55 -3.99
CA THR A 167 -7.19 6.53 -2.91
C THR A 167 -5.99 7.48 -2.86
#